data_d75b50c31ebf0d42fd11ec3eaefb385e
#
_entry.id   d75b50c31ebf0d42fd11ec3eaefb385e
#
_cell.length_a   1.000
_cell.length_b   1.000
_cell.length_c   1.000
_cell.angle_alpha   90.00
_cell.angle_beta   90.00
_cell.angle_gamma   90.00
#
_symmetry.space_group_name_H-M   'P 1'
#
loop_
_entity.id
_entity.type
_entity.pdbx_description
1 polymer ?
#
loop_
_entity_poly.entity_id
_entity_poly.type
_entity_poly.pdbx_seq_one_letter_code
_entity_poly.pdbx_strand_id
1 'polypeptide(L)'
;MTTDNQTDTQQFRSEKDTMGAVNVPIDAYWGAQTERSRNNFKIGGETLPQPLIEAMALVKKAAAITNAKLGRISDDKRDLIVQAADEIINGALRDQFPLVVWQTGSGTQSNMNMNEVIANRANELVGQGKGSYQPTHPNDDVNHAQSTNDSFPTAIRVAAARQ
;
A
#
# COMPACT_ATOMS: atom_id res chain seq x y z
N MET A 1 16.53 -27.65 32.06
CA MET A 1 16.05 -27.29 30.73
C MET A 1 15.30 -25.98 30.89
N THR A 2 15.99 -24.87 30.67
CA THR A 2 15.45 -23.51 30.72
C THR A 2 14.94 -23.19 29.31
N THR A 3 13.62 -23.12 29.17
CA THR A 3 12.99 -22.62 27.96
C THR A 3 13.15 -21.12 27.94
N ASP A 4 14.06 -20.63 27.10
CA ASP A 4 14.15 -19.21 26.74
C ASP A 4 12.84 -18.81 26.05
N ASN A 5 12.00 -18.11 26.77
CA ASN A 5 10.84 -17.41 26.24
C ASN A 5 11.37 -16.12 25.61
N GLN A 6 11.81 -16.18 24.34
CA GLN A 6 12.02 -14.97 23.56
C GLN A 6 10.65 -14.33 23.34
N THR A 7 10.32 -13.36 24.17
CA THR A 7 9.29 -12.38 23.89
C THR A 7 9.78 -11.55 22.70
N ASP A 8 9.29 -11.90 21.52
CA ASP A 8 9.48 -11.11 20.29
C ASP A 8 8.82 -9.76 20.54
N THR A 9 9.61 -8.78 20.98
CA THR A 9 9.16 -7.41 21.23
C THR A 9 8.99 -6.76 19.88
N GLN A 10 7.79 -6.85 19.32
CA GLN A 10 7.43 -6.18 18.07
C GLN A 10 7.78 -4.69 18.19
N GLN A 11 8.69 -4.23 17.36
CA GLN A 11 9.09 -2.83 17.31
C GLN A 11 8.09 -2.05 16.45
N PHE A 12 7.85 -0.79 16.82
CA PHE A 12 6.92 0.09 16.13
C PHE A 12 7.62 1.37 15.72
N ARG A 13 7.20 1.95 14.60
CA ARG A 13 7.46 3.33 14.23
C ARG A 13 6.20 4.16 14.39
N SER A 14 6.35 5.42 14.78
CA SER A 14 5.20 6.34 14.88
C SER A 14 5.01 7.03 13.52
N GLU A 15 3.82 6.91 12.95
CA GLU A 15 3.39 7.66 11.78
C GLU A 15 2.23 8.59 12.15
N LYS A 16 1.98 9.61 11.34
CA LYS A 16 0.93 10.60 11.60
C LYS A 16 0.08 10.79 10.34
N ASP A 17 -1.21 10.79 10.53
CA ASP A 17 -2.18 11.21 9.54
C ASP A 17 -3.03 12.39 10.08
N THR A 18 -4.09 12.77 9.38
CA THR A 18 -5.01 13.84 9.79
C THR A 18 -5.75 13.57 11.10
N MET A 19 -5.79 12.30 11.55
CA MET A 19 -6.45 11.88 12.79
C MET A 19 -5.46 11.76 13.97
N GLY A 20 -4.17 12.04 13.75
CA GLY A 20 -3.15 12.01 14.80
C GLY A 20 -2.12 10.88 14.61
N ALA A 21 -1.32 10.62 15.65
CA ALA A 21 -0.28 9.61 15.61
C ALA A 21 -0.86 8.19 15.76
N VAL A 22 -0.21 7.23 15.08
CA VAL A 22 -0.50 5.81 15.20
C VAL A 22 0.82 5.02 15.13
N ASN A 23 0.91 3.94 15.91
CA ASN A 23 2.06 3.05 15.91
C ASN A 23 1.88 1.98 14.82
N VAL A 24 2.79 1.95 13.88
CA VAL A 24 2.84 0.98 12.78
C VAL A 24 4.00 0.01 13.02
N PRO A 25 3.86 -1.29 12.82
CA PRO A 25 4.98 -2.23 12.96
C PRO A 25 6.17 -1.79 12.10
N ILE A 26 7.39 -1.87 12.65
CA ILE A 26 8.59 -1.32 12.00
C ILE A 26 8.84 -1.97 10.62
N ASP A 27 8.54 -3.26 10.48
CA ASP A 27 8.77 -4.03 9.26
C ASP A 27 7.66 -3.87 8.22
N ALA A 28 6.48 -3.34 8.60
CA ALA A 28 5.37 -3.16 7.70
C ALA A 28 5.65 -2.09 6.64
N TYR A 29 5.24 -2.38 5.38
CA TYR A 29 5.25 -1.38 4.31
C TYR A 29 3.95 -0.57 4.25
N TRP A 30 2.87 -1.03 4.90
CA TRP A 30 1.70 -0.17 5.08
C TRP A 30 2.00 0.96 6.06
N GLY A 31 1.15 1.98 6.06
CA GLY A 31 1.31 3.17 6.89
C GLY A 31 0.16 3.39 7.86
N ALA A 32 0.01 4.64 8.29
CA ALA A 32 -0.93 5.07 9.32
C ALA A 32 -2.39 4.74 8.99
N GLN A 33 -2.84 4.95 7.76
CA GLN A 33 -4.26 4.75 7.39
C GLN A 33 -4.62 3.26 7.38
N THR A 34 -3.73 2.41 6.86
CA THR A 34 -3.93 0.96 6.90
C THR A 34 -3.92 0.44 8.34
N GLU A 35 -3.02 0.92 9.18
CA GLU A 35 -2.98 0.49 10.57
C GLU A 35 -4.25 0.88 11.34
N ARG A 36 -4.83 2.06 11.08
CA ARG A 36 -6.14 2.44 11.64
C ARG A 36 -7.24 1.50 11.16
N SER A 37 -7.25 1.15 9.87
CA SER A 37 -8.24 0.22 9.31
C SER A 37 -8.14 -1.15 9.98
N ARG A 38 -6.91 -1.69 10.19
CA ARG A 38 -6.68 -2.94 10.93
C ARG A 38 -7.25 -2.90 12.34
N ASN A 39 -7.10 -1.76 13.01
CA ASN A 39 -7.59 -1.58 14.38
C ASN A 39 -9.11 -1.43 14.45
N ASN A 40 -9.73 -0.84 13.43
CA ASN A 40 -11.16 -0.56 13.39
C ASN A 40 -12.00 -1.75 12.92
N PHE A 41 -11.47 -2.58 12.01
CA PHE A 41 -12.22 -3.67 11.36
C PHE A 41 -11.65 -5.04 11.75
N LYS A 42 -11.94 -5.48 12.96
CA LYS A 42 -11.57 -6.80 13.50
C LYS A 42 -12.70 -7.81 13.28
N ILE A 43 -13.14 -7.97 12.04
CA ILE A 43 -14.29 -8.79 11.65
C ILE A 43 -13.85 -9.80 10.60
N GLY A 44 -14.05 -11.09 10.89
CA GLY A 44 -13.61 -12.16 9.98
C GLY A 44 -12.09 -12.28 9.88
N GLY A 45 -11.60 -12.97 8.87
CA GLY A 45 -10.17 -13.19 8.63
C GLY A 45 -9.82 -13.17 7.14
N GLU A 46 -10.84 -13.07 6.27
CA GLU A 46 -10.65 -13.09 4.83
C GLU A 46 -10.07 -11.76 4.35
N THR A 47 -8.94 -11.83 3.64
CA THR A 47 -8.29 -10.69 3.01
C THR A 47 -8.58 -10.64 1.51
N LEU A 48 -8.18 -9.55 0.84
CA LEU A 48 -8.34 -9.44 -0.60
C LEU A 48 -7.58 -10.57 -1.32
N PRO A 49 -8.17 -11.18 -2.36
CA PRO A 49 -7.51 -12.22 -3.14
C PRO A 49 -6.32 -11.64 -3.92
N GLN A 50 -5.27 -12.43 -4.04
CA GLN A 50 -4.02 -12.04 -4.70
C GLN A 50 -4.22 -11.44 -6.12
N PRO A 51 -5.08 -12.00 -7.00
CA PRO A 51 -5.31 -11.40 -8.30
C PRO A 51 -5.85 -9.97 -8.26
N LEU A 52 -6.62 -9.62 -7.22
CA LEU A 52 -7.11 -8.24 -7.05
C LEU A 52 -6.00 -7.31 -6.58
N ILE A 53 -5.12 -7.77 -5.68
CA ILE A 53 -3.94 -7.00 -5.24
C ILE A 53 -3.04 -6.70 -6.43
N GLU A 54 -2.74 -7.69 -7.27
CA GLU A 54 -1.94 -7.54 -8.50
C GLU A 54 -2.59 -6.57 -9.49
N ALA A 55 -3.90 -6.65 -9.66
CA ALA A 55 -4.64 -5.75 -10.54
C ALA A 55 -4.63 -4.30 -10.00
N MET A 56 -4.73 -4.09 -8.70
CA MET A 56 -4.58 -2.77 -8.09
C MET A 56 -3.18 -2.20 -8.32
N ALA A 57 -2.14 -2.98 -8.16
CA ALA A 57 -0.76 -2.56 -8.45
C ALA A 57 -0.58 -2.20 -9.93
N LEU A 58 -1.19 -2.97 -10.85
CA LEU A 58 -1.19 -2.66 -12.28
C LEU A 58 -1.88 -1.32 -12.60
N VAL A 59 -3.01 -1.03 -11.95
CA VAL A 59 -3.69 0.27 -12.08
C VAL A 59 -2.78 1.41 -11.61
N LYS A 60 -2.07 1.25 -10.45
CA LYS A 60 -1.13 2.26 -9.96
C LYS A 60 0.05 2.46 -10.89
N LYS A 61 0.61 1.39 -11.44
CA LYS A 61 1.66 1.45 -12.46
C LYS A 61 1.22 2.24 -13.69
N ALA A 62 0.04 1.95 -14.23
CA ALA A 62 -0.50 2.64 -15.39
C ALA A 62 -0.74 4.14 -15.12
N ALA A 63 -1.28 4.46 -13.94
CA ALA A 63 -1.49 5.83 -13.49
C ALA A 63 -0.17 6.61 -13.38
N ALA A 64 0.87 6.03 -12.77
CA ALA A 64 2.18 6.66 -12.64
C ALA A 64 2.80 6.97 -14.01
N ILE A 65 2.77 6.02 -14.94
CA ILE A 65 3.26 6.21 -16.32
C ILE A 65 2.51 7.35 -17.02
N THR A 66 1.19 7.38 -16.88
CA THR A 66 0.36 8.41 -17.51
C THR A 66 0.61 9.78 -16.88
N ASN A 67 0.67 9.86 -15.55
CA ASN A 67 0.91 11.11 -14.83
C ASN A 67 2.29 11.71 -15.16
N ALA A 68 3.33 10.89 -15.31
CA ALA A 68 4.64 11.36 -15.76
C ALA A 68 4.60 11.91 -17.19
N LYS A 69 3.96 11.21 -18.12
CA LYS A 69 3.77 11.70 -19.50
C LYS A 69 3.02 13.03 -19.58
N LEU A 70 2.14 13.29 -18.61
CA LEU A 70 1.39 14.55 -18.50
C LEU A 70 2.13 15.61 -17.67
N GLY A 71 3.36 15.35 -17.21
CA GLY A 71 4.15 16.27 -16.39
C GLY A 71 3.58 16.50 -14.98
N ARG A 72 2.78 15.57 -14.46
CA ARG A 72 2.14 15.67 -13.13
C ARG A 72 3.00 15.13 -12.00
N ILE A 73 3.85 14.17 -12.30
CA ILE A 73 4.91 13.66 -11.40
C ILE A 73 6.22 13.61 -12.21
N SER A 74 7.36 13.60 -11.52
CA SER A 74 8.66 13.47 -12.18
C SER A 74 8.89 12.06 -12.71
N ASP A 75 9.80 11.92 -13.67
CA ASP A 75 10.21 10.62 -14.19
C ASP A 75 10.83 9.74 -13.11
N ASP A 76 11.64 10.30 -12.21
CA ASP A 76 12.24 9.56 -11.10
C ASP A 76 11.16 8.94 -10.17
N LYS A 77 10.14 9.71 -9.82
CA LYS A 77 9.02 9.20 -9.01
C LYS A 77 8.23 8.11 -9.73
N ARG A 78 7.98 8.30 -11.04
CA ARG A 78 7.35 7.26 -11.88
C ARG A 78 8.15 5.97 -11.81
N ASP A 79 9.46 6.02 -11.99
CA ASP A 79 10.30 4.83 -12.05
C ASP A 79 10.30 4.07 -10.74
N LEU A 80 10.35 4.78 -9.61
CA LEU A 80 10.25 4.19 -8.28
C LEU A 80 8.88 3.55 -8.04
N ILE A 81 7.78 4.23 -8.40
CA ILE A 81 6.42 3.70 -8.27
C ILE A 81 6.24 2.47 -9.15
N VAL A 82 6.71 2.51 -10.39
CA VAL A 82 6.65 1.39 -11.34
C VAL A 82 7.42 0.20 -10.81
N GLN A 83 8.63 0.39 -10.32
CA GLN A 83 9.44 -0.69 -9.76
C GLN A 83 8.75 -1.36 -8.55
N ALA A 84 8.26 -0.56 -7.60
CA ALA A 84 7.54 -1.08 -6.44
C ALA A 84 6.25 -1.82 -6.85
N ALA A 85 5.51 -1.30 -7.82
CA ALA A 85 4.31 -1.94 -8.34
C ALA A 85 4.64 -3.27 -9.05
N ASP A 86 5.74 -3.34 -9.80
CA ASP A 86 6.18 -4.57 -10.47
C ASP A 86 6.59 -5.67 -9.48
N GLU A 87 7.21 -5.31 -8.36
CA GLU A 87 7.51 -6.26 -7.28
C GLU A 87 6.22 -6.88 -6.73
N ILE A 88 5.17 -6.08 -6.50
CA ILE A 88 3.85 -6.56 -6.03
C ILE A 88 3.19 -7.47 -7.08
N ILE A 89 3.19 -7.08 -8.35
CA ILE A 89 2.63 -7.86 -9.46
C ILE A 89 3.34 -9.22 -9.59
N ASN A 90 4.64 -9.26 -9.33
CA ASN A 90 5.44 -10.48 -9.36
C ASN A 90 5.34 -11.31 -8.06
N GLY A 91 4.46 -10.91 -7.15
CA GLY A 91 4.13 -11.68 -5.94
C GLY A 91 5.02 -11.38 -4.73
N ALA A 92 5.82 -10.32 -4.76
CA ALA A 92 6.48 -9.82 -3.57
C ALA A 92 5.50 -9.08 -2.65
N LEU A 93 5.87 -8.88 -1.39
CA LEU A 93 5.13 -8.07 -0.40
C LEU A 93 3.66 -8.53 -0.17
N ARG A 94 3.37 -9.83 -0.36
CA ARG A 94 2.00 -10.37 -0.22
C ARG A 94 1.41 -10.18 1.17
N ASP A 95 2.23 -10.28 2.18
CA ASP A 95 1.92 -10.10 3.59
C ASP A 95 1.63 -8.63 3.97
N GLN A 96 1.85 -7.69 3.04
CA GLN A 96 1.68 -6.27 3.26
C GLN A 96 0.25 -5.77 2.97
N PHE A 97 -0.69 -6.68 2.70
CA PHE A 97 -2.10 -6.38 2.42
C PHE A 97 -3.02 -7.06 3.44
N PRO A 98 -2.92 -6.67 4.75
CA PRO A 98 -3.55 -7.38 5.86
C PRO A 98 -5.03 -7.03 6.06
N LEU A 99 -5.60 -6.13 5.24
CA LEU A 99 -6.95 -5.64 5.46
C LEU A 99 -7.99 -6.70 5.12
N VAL A 100 -8.95 -6.88 6.02
CA VAL A 100 -10.07 -7.80 5.82
C VAL A 100 -11.03 -7.26 4.76
N VAL A 101 -11.74 -8.15 4.06
CA VAL A 101 -12.76 -7.78 3.07
C VAL A 101 -13.97 -7.09 3.70
N TRP A 102 -14.19 -7.30 5.00
CA TRP A 102 -15.30 -6.74 5.79
C TRP A 102 -15.04 -5.31 6.28
N GLN A 103 -14.24 -4.56 5.55
CA GLN A 103 -14.08 -3.11 5.69
C GLN A 103 -15.24 -2.36 5.02
N THR A 104 -15.12 -1.04 4.83
CA THR A 104 -16.13 -0.27 4.09
C THR A 104 -16.22 -0.74 2.62
N GLY A 105 -17.41 -0.79 2.05
CA GLY A 105 -17.64 -1.30 0.69
C GLY A 105 -17.08 -0.44 -0.45
N SER A 106 -16.55 0.75 -0.15
CA SER A 106 -15.98 1.69 -1.13
C SER A 106 -14.60 1.30 -1.66
N GLY A 107 -13.88 0.40 -0.98
CA GLY A 107 -12.49 0.04 -1.31
C GLY A 107 -11.44 1.08 -0.94
N THR A 108 -11.81 2.16 -0.23
CA THR A 108 -10.89 3.25 0.11
C THR A 108 -9.70 2.77 0.94
N GLN A 109 -9.93 1.93 1.94
CA GLN A 109 -8.88 1.40 2.80
C GLN A 109 -7.89 0.55 2.00
N SER A 110 -8.38 -0.31 1.09
CA SER A 110 -7.54 -1.13 0.22
C SER A 110 -6.73 -0.29 -0.77
N ASN A 111 -7.34 0.76 -1.33
CA ASN A 111 -6.63 1.72 -2.19
C ASN A 111 -5.52 2.42 -1.42
N MET A 112 -5.78 2.86 -0.19
CA MET A 112 -4.76 3.50 0.65
C MET A 112 -3.67 2.52 1.08
N ASN A 113 -4.01 1.28 1.40
CA ASN A 113 -3.02 0.23 1.68
C ASN A 113 -2.06 0.07 0.49
N MET A 114 -2.57 -0.04 -0.72
CA MET A 114 -1.76 -0.12 -1.93
C MET A 114 -0.86 1.12 -2.10
N ASN A 115 -1.40 2.31 -1.88
CA ASN A 115 -0.64 3.56 -1.98
C ASN A 115 0.51 3.62 -0.96
N GLU A 116 0.23 3.24 0.29
CA GLU A 116 1.22 3.26 1.38
C GLU A 116 2.33 2.24 1.14
N VAL A 117 1.98 1.01 0.72
CA VAL A 117 2.96 -0.05 0.42
C VAL A 117 3.87 0.38 -0.73
N ILE A 118 3.31 0.88 -1.83
CA ILE A 118 4.09 1.35 -2.98
C ILE A 118 4.99 2.52 -2.57
N ALA A 119 4.48 3.51 -1.85
CA ALA A 119 5.27 4.69 -1.44
C ALA A 119 6.43 4.30 -0.52
N ASN A 120 6.18 3.46 0.50
CA ASN A 120 7.22 3.03 1.42
C ASN A 120 8.28 2.16 0.72
N ARG A 121 7.87 1.28 -0.21
CA ARG A 121 8.82 0.49 -0.99
C ARG A 121 9.64 1.37 -1.94
N ALA A 122 9.01 2.30 -2.64
CA ALA A 122 9.66 3.28 -3.51
C ALA A 122 10.73 4.10 -2.74
N ASN A 123 10.39 4.56 -1.54
CA ASN A 123 11.31 5.33 -0.70
C ASN A 123 12.49 4.49 -0.20
N GLU A 124 12.25 3.23 0.18
CA GLU A 124 13.29 2.30 0.59
C GLU A 124 14.28 2.01 -0.55
N LEU A 125 13.85 1.93 -1.80
CA LEU A 125 14.71 1.72 -2.98
C LEU A 125 15.80 2.82 -3.13
N VAL A 126 15.55 4.00 -2.58
CA VAL A 126 16.51 5.13 -2.57
C VAL A 126 17.11 5.38 -1.18
N GLY A 127 17.03 4.39 -0.29
CA GLY A 127 17.67 4.43 1.04
C GLY A 127 16.94 5.28 2.08
N GLN A 128 15.67 5.64 1.84
CA GLN A 128 14.85 6.36 2.82
C GLN A 128 14.12 5.39 3.75
N GLY A 129 13.84 5.84 4.97
CA GLY A 129 13.07 5.06 5.94
C GLY A 129 11.60 4.97 5.59
N LYS A 130 10.96 3.86 5.96
CA LYS A 130 9.50 3.70 5.88
C LYS A 130 8.79 4.79 6.71
N GLY A 131 7.70 5.35 6.21
CA GLY A 131 6.98 6.46 6.83
C GLY A 131 7.60 7.85 6.59
N SER A 132 8.71 7.93 5.83
CA SER A 132 9.33 9.22 5.49
C SER A 132 8.48 10.05 4.52
N TYR A 133 7.72 9.37 3.65
CA TYR A 133 6.94 9.96 2.55
C TYR A 133 7.77 10.85 1.60
N GLN A 134 9.08 10.57 1.50
CA GLN A 134 10.04 11.25 0.64
C GLN A 134 10.94 10.23 -0.05
N PRO A 135 11.18 10.34 -1.35
CA PRO A 135 10.63 11.33 -2.30
C PRO A 135 9.19 11.05 -2.73
N THR A 136 8.61 9.88 -2.42
CA THR A 136 7.30 9.43 -2.90
C THR A 136 6.27 9.48 -1.77
N HIS A 137 5.18 10.23 -1.98
CA HIS A 137 4.06 10.32 -1.03
C HIS A 137 2.86 9.47 -1.48
N PRO A 138 2.18 8.74 -0.54
CA PRO A 138 1.06 7.84 -0.90
C PRO A 138 -0.09 8.54 -1.62
N ASN A 139 -0.51 9.72 -1.15
CA ASN A 139 -1.62 10.47 -1.74
C ASN A 139 -1.19 11.35 -2.91
N ASP A 140 -0.10 12.11 -2.73
CA ASP A 140 0.25 13.17 -3.67
C ASP A 140 0.91 12.63 -4.94
N ASP A 141 1.59 11.48 -4.83
CA ASP A 141 2.31 10.87 -5.96
C ASP A 141 1.65 9.56 -6.42
N VAL A 142 1.53 8.54 -5.54
CA VAL A 142 1.00 7.22 -5.93
C VAL A 142 -0.47 7.30 -6.31
N ASN A 143 -1.26 8.08 -5.56
CA ASN A 143 -2.69 8.27 -5.83
C ASN A 143 -2.99 9.52 -6.69
N HIS A 144 -1.99 10.16 -7.25
CA HIS A 144 -2.17 11.41 -8.00
C HIS A 144 -3.24 11.27 -9.10
N ALA A 145 -4.20 12.22 -9.12
CA ALA A 145 -5.32 12.28 -10.05
C ALA A 145 -6.21 11.01 -10.09
N GLN A 146 -6.30 10.26 -9.00
CA GLN A 146 -7.12 9.05 -8.92
C GLN A 146 -8.17 9.16 -7.83
N SER A 147 -9.37 8.66 -8.12
CA SER A 147 -10.42 8.41 -7.13
C SER A 147 -10.53 6.92 -6.87
N THR A 148 -10.74 6.51 -5.61
CA THR A 148 -11.04 5.11 -5.29
C THR A 148 -12.29 4.63 -6.01
N ASN A 149 -13.28 5.50 -6.24
CA ASN A 149 -14.51 5.17 -6.96
C ASN A 149 -14.27 4.72 -8.42
N ASP A 150 -13.11 5.02 -8.97
CA ASP A 150 -12.66 4.56 -10.28
C ASP A 150 -11.61 3.46 -10.16
N SER A 151 -10.51 3.69 -9.44
CA SER A 151 -9.36 2.78 -9.40
C SER A 151 -9.71 1.40 -8.82
N PHE A 152 -10.54 1.32 -7.78
CA PHE A 152 -10.88 0.05 -7.15
C PHE A 152 -11.80 -0.81 -8.03
N PRO A 153 -12.94 -0.33 -8.57
CA PRO A 153 -13.75 -1.13 -9.49
C PRO A 153 -13.03 -1.44 -10.80
N THR A 154 -12.12 -0.58 -11.27
CA THR A 154 -11.26 -0.89 -12.41
C THR A 154 -10.35 -2.09 -12.10
N ALA A 155 -9.72 -2.12 -10.93
CA ALA A 155 -8.90 -3.25 -10.52
C ALA A 155 -9.72 -4.55 -10.42
N ILE A 156 -10.96 -4.51 -9.92
CA ILE A 156 -11.86 -5.68 -9.89
C ILE A 156 -12.09 -6.23 -11.30
N ARG A 157 -12.39 -5.34 -12.27
CA ARG A 157 -12.61 -5.74 -13.67
C ARG A 157 -11.36 -6.31 -14.31
N VAL A 158 -10.20 -5.69 -14.06
CA VAL A 158 -8.90 -6.18 -14.55
C VAL A 158 -8.59 -7.55 -13.97
N ALA A 159 -8.80 -7.75 -12.67
CA ALA A 159 -8.61 -9.05 -12.02
C ALA A 159 -9.50 -10.12 -12.62
N ALA A 160 -10.79 -9.83 -12.82
CA ALA A 160 -11.75 -10.76 -13.41
C ALA A 160 -11.42 -11.10 -14.89
N ALA A 161 -10.92 -10.13 -15.66
CA ALA A 161 -10.58 -10.34 -17.07
C ALA A 161 -9.28 -11.13 -17.27
N ARG A 162 -8.43 -11.24 -16.23
CA ARG A 162 -7.15 -11.97 -16.27
C ARG A 162 -7.26 -13.42 -15.75
N GLN A 163 -8.40 -13.80 -15.17
CA GLN A 163 -8.71 -15.15 -14.72
C GLN A 163 -9.19 -16.03 -15.89
#